data_69dbda6ae53654302201cb2904193b6d
#
_entry.id   69dbda6ae53654302201cb2904193b6d
#
_cell.length_a   1.000
_cell.length_b   1.000
_cell.length_c   1.000
_cell.angle_alpha   90.00
_cell.angle_beta   90.00
_cell.angle_gamma   90.00
#
_symmetry.space_group_name_H-M   'P 1'
#
loop_
_entity.id
_entity.type
_entity.pdbx_description
1 polymer ?
#
loop_
_entity_poly.entity_id
_entity_poly.type
_entity_poly.pdbx_seq_one_letter_code
_entity_poly.pdbx_strand_id
1 'polypeptide(L)'
;EAPISFNKEKLDKIVLDYFKLRSKKNVNLNPWKKITNTVLKSKNIVNIGIIGKYVNLKDAYKSLDEALIHGGIDNNVKINLVRIESDKLKPNQIKNKLNKISGILIPGGFGKRGTEGKIAAISYARKNKIPFLGICYGMQMAVIEFARNTLKIKNATSSEFSNSGVNIVGLMDEWDKDGVIYKGTTKQLGGTMRLGLYEAKLRENSLIRKIYKSKSIKERHRHRYEVNINFKADFEKKGMIFSGISPDNKLPEIIELRNHPWFIGVQFHPEFKSRPLNPHPLFSSFIKAAKIKNGKR
;
A
#
# COMPACT_ATOMS: atom_id res chain seq x y z
N GLU A 1 18.84 -14.26 8.24
CA GLU A 1 19.82 -15.19 8.85
C GLU A 1 20.82 -15.73 7.83
N ALA A 2 20.41 -16.07 6.59
CA ALA A 2 21.27 -16.70 5.57
C ALA A 2 22.67 -16.05 5.40
N PRO A 3 22.81 -14.71 5.25
CA PRO A 3 24.13 -14.10 5.11
C PRO A 3 25.04 -14.33 6.33
N ILE A 4 24.46 -14.42 7.53
CA ILE A 4 25.20 -14.69 8.77
C ILE A 4 25.67 -16.14 8.81
N SER A 5 24.77 -17.09 8.44
CA SER A 5 25.11 -18.51 8.37
C SER A 5 26.18 -18.79 7.33
N PHE A 6 26.05 -18.24 6.11
CA PHE A 6 27.03 -18.41 5.04
C PHE A 6 28.43 -17.91 5.43
N ASN A 7 28.48 -16.76 6.11
CA ASN A 7 29.79 -16.27 6.60
C ASN A 7 30.36 -17.14 7.72
N LYS A 8 29.50 -17.67 8.63
CA LYS A 8 29.94 -18.62 9.66
C LYS A 8 30.54 -19.88 9.05
N GLU A 9 29.94 -20.40 7.98
CA GLU A 9 30.40 -21.56 7.21
C GLU A 9 31.55 -21.21 6.23
N LYS A 10 32.05 -19.96 6.26
CA LYS A 10 33.16 -19.48 5.41
C LYS A 10 32.89 -19.56 3.91
N LEU A 11 31.61 -19.57 3.47
CA LEU A 11 31.25 -19.70 2.06
C LEU A 11 31.87 -18.57 1.22
N ASP A 12 31.88 -17.34 1.74
CA ASP A 12 32.48 -16.16 1.12
C ASP A 12 34.00 -16.38 0.85
N LYS A 13 34.73 -16.97 1.80
CA LYS A 13 36.16 -17.29 1.62
C LYS A 13 36.35 -18.38 0.60
N ILE A 14 35.61 -19.48 0.68
CA ILE A 14 35.67 -20.60 -0.26
C ILE A 14 35.49 -20.13 -1.70
N VAL A 15 34.46 -19.25 -1.93
CA VAL A 15 34.20 -18.69 -3.26
C VAL A 15 35.34 -17.80 -3.75
N LEU A 16 35.88 -16.93 -2.89
CA LEU A 16 37.00 -16.05 -3.23
C LEU A 16 38.24 -16.86 -3.58
N ASP A 17 38.57 -17.89 -2.76
CA ASP A 17 39.75 -18.76 -2.97
C ASP A 17 39.62 -19.55 -4.27
N TYR A 18 38.42 -20.11 -4.56
CA TYR A 18 38.15 -20.85 -5.80
C TYR A 18 38.41 -20.00 -7.05
N PHE A 19 37.88 -18.75 -7.05
CA PHE A 19 38.08 -17.81 -8.16
C PHE A 19 39.40 -17.03 -8.10
N LYS A 20 40.26 -17.31 -7.13
CA LYS A 20 41.54 -16.57 -6.91
C LYS A 20 41.35 -15.06 -6.78
N LEU A 21 40.25 -14.64 -6.18
CA LEU A 21 39.90 -13.25 -5.95
C LEU A 21 40.36 -12.80 -4.55
N ARG A 22 40.82 -11.55 -4.45
CA ARG A 22 41.18 -10.94 -3.16
C ARG A 22 40.13 -9.91 -2.76
N SER A 23 39.54 -10.05 -1.59
CA SER A 23 38.71 -8.99 -1.01
C SER A 23 39.61 -7.94 -0.35
N LYS A 24 39.35 -6.66 -0.68
CA LYS A 24 40.03 -5.51 -0.04
C LYS A 24 39.35 -5.07 1.28
N LYS A 25 38.18 -5.62 1.61
CA LYS A 25 37.41 -5.23 2.78
C LYS A 25 36.93 -6.43 3.59
N ASN A 26 36.95 -6.29 4.91
CA ASN A 26 36.31 -7.26 5.80
C ASN A 26 34.79 -7.23 5.64
N VAL A 27 34.18 -8.41 5.78
CA VAL A 27 32.73 -8.55 5.72
C VAL A 27 32.07 -7.83 6.91
N ASN A 28 31.17 -6.89 6.65
CA ASN A 28 30.38 -6.23 7.69
C ASN A 28 28.96 -6.83 7.74
N LEU A 29 28.70 -7.67 8.72
CA LEU A 29 27.40 -8.30 8.95
C LEU A 29 26.49 -7.54 9.94
N ASN A 30 26.93 -6.40 10.49
CA ASN A 30 26.14 -5.67 11.48
C ASN A 30 24.74 -5.29 10.99
N PRO A 31 24.53 -4.85 9.73
CA PRO A 31 23.18 -4.59 9.23
C PRO A 31 22.28 -5.83 9.27
N TRP A 32 22.81 -6.99 8.87
CA TRP A 32 22.07 -8.27 8.90
C TRP A 32 21.78 -8.76 10.33
N LYS A 33 22.75 -8.60 11.26
CA LYS A 33 22.55 -8.90 12.69
C LYS A 33 21.43 -8.04 13.29
N LYS A 34 21.39 -6.74 12.93
CA LYS A 34 20.31 -5.82 13.36
C LYS A 34 18.95 -6.30 12.87
N ILE A 35 18.85 -6.66 11.58
CA ILE A 35 17.62 -7.20 10.98
C ILE A 35 17.16 -8.46 11.75
N THR A 36 18.04 -9.44 11.88
CA THR A 36 17.75 -10.71 12.57
C THR A 36 17.28 -10.47 14.00
N ASN A 37 17.98 -9.60 14.74
CA ASN A 37 17.61 -9.28 16.12
C ASN A 37 16.23 -8.62 16.21
N THR A 38 15.90 -7.69 15.29
CA THR A 38 14.59 -7.03 15.29
C THR A 38 13.47 -8.04 14.99
N VAL A 39 13.64 -8.87 13.97
CA VAL A 39 12.60 -9.82 13.54
C VAL A 39 12.38 -10.92 14.57
N LEU A 40 13.44 -11.45 15.17
CA LEU A 40 13.33 -12.61 16.07
C LEU A 40 13.16 -12.23 17.54
N LYS A 41 13.84 -11.17 18.00
CA LYS A 41 14.00 -10.89 19.43
C LYS A 41 13.25 -9.65 19.92
N SER A 42 12.65 -8.82 19.02
CA SER A 42 11.92 -7.63 19.47
C SER A 42 10.70 -8.02 20.30
N LYS A 43 10.60 -7.46 21.51
CA LYS A 43 9.45 -7.58 22.40
C LYS A 43 8.29 -6.62 22.03
N ASN A 44 8.59 -5.57 21.28
CA ASN A 44 7.60 -4.60 20.82
C ASN A 44 6.88 -5.16 19.58
N ILE A 45 5.64 -5.57 19.72
CA ILE A 45 4.83 -6.15 18.66
C ILE A 45 3.78 -5.15 18.20
N VAL A 46 3.63 -4.98 16.88
CA VAL A 46 2.60 -4.15 16.26
C VAL A 46 1.71 -5.04 15.40
N ASN A 47 0.40 -5.04 15.67
CA ASN A 47 -0.59 -5.82 14.95
C ASN A 47 -1.06 -5.04 13.70
N ILE A 48 -0.82 -5.58 12.52
CA ILE A 48 -1.29 -5.04 11.24
C ILE A 48 -2.36 -5.94 10.66
N GLY A 49 -3.56 -5.40 10.46
CA GLY A 49 -4.66 -6.09 9.80
C GLY A 49 -4.53 -6.00 8.29
N ILE A 50 -4.36 -7.15 7.61
CA ILE A 50 -4.40 -7.25 6.15
C ILE A 50 -5.79 -7.76 5.77
N ILE A 51 -6.60 -6.91 5.14
CA ILE A 51 -7.98 -7.24 4.79
C ILE A 51 -8.06 -7.47 3.29
N GLY A 52 -8.09 -8.73 2.92
CA GLY A 52 -7.97 -9.17 1.53
C GLY A 52 -8.86 -10.36 1.19
N LYS A 53 -8.80 -10.82 -0.08
CA LYS A 53 -9.53 -12.01 -0.56
C LYS A 53 -8.71 -13.29 -0.45
N TYR A 54 -7.41 -13.17 -0.62
CA TYR A 54 -6.49 -14.31 -0.78
C TYR A 54 -5.61 -14.49 0.45
N VAL A 55 -6.11 -14.11 1.62
CA VAL A 55 -5.35 -14.10 2.87
C VAL A 55 -4.90 -15.49 3.34
N ASN A 56 -5.57 -16.54 2.85
CA ASN A 56 -5.22 -17.94 3.13
C ASN A 56 -4.14 -18.50 2.18
N LEU A 57 -3.85 -17.80 1.08
CA LEU A 57 -2.79 -18.15 0.13
C LEU A 57 -1.53 -17.37 0.51
N LYS A 58 -0.60 -18.03 1.19
CA LYS A 58 0.62 -17.37 1.74
C LYS A 58 1.42 -16.62 0.68
N ASP A 59 1.49 -17.16 -0.53
CA ASP A 59 2.29 -16.56 -1.61
C ASP A 59 1.63 -15.37 -2.30
N ALA A 60 0.29 -15.23 -2.20
CA ALA A 60 -0.46 -14.15 -2.84
C ALA A 60 -0.04 -12.75 -2.38
N TYR A 61 0.43 -12.63 -1.13
CA TYR A 61 0.83 -11.36 -0.51
C TYR A 61 2.30 -11.35 -0.04
N LYS A 62 3.13 -12.25 -0.57
CA LYS A 62 4.53 -12.40 -0.12
C LYS A 62 5.30 -11.07 -0.13
N SER A 63 5.29 -10.33 -1.24
CA SER A 63 5.99 -9.04 -1.34
C SER A 63 5.45 -8.00 -0.37
N LEU A 64 4.13 -8.03 -0.11
CA LEU A 64 3.49 -7.14 0.85
C LEU A 64 3.88 -7.45 2.29
N ASP A 65 3.87 -8.74 2.65
CA ASP A 65 4.29 -9.21 3.97
C ASP A 65 5.74 -8.80 4.26
N GLU A 66 6.63 -9.04 3.29
CA GLU A 66 8.03 -8.63 3.40
C GLU A 66 8.17 -7.11 3.54
N ALA A 67 7.43 -6.33 2.74
CA ALA A 67 7.49 -4.86 2.83
C ALA A 67 7.03 -4.33 4.20
N LEU A 68 6.01 -4.95 4.81
CA LEU A 68 5.57 -4.63 6.17
C LEU A 68 6.64 -4.99 7.21
N ILE A 69 7.29 -6.16 7.07
CA ILE A 69 8.40 -6.58 7.93
C ILE A 69 9.58 -5.60 7.79
N HIS A 70 9.91 -5.16 6.56
CA HIS A 70 10.96 -4.15 6.34
C HIS A 70 10.65 -2.84 7.07
N GLY A 71 9.40 -2.37 7.00
CA GLY A 71 8.95 -1.22 7.80
C GLY A 71 9.06 -1.45 9.31
N GLY A 72 8.83 -2.69 9.76
CA GLY A 72 9.04 -3.11 11.16
C GLY A 72 10.50 -3.03 11.59
N ILE A 73 11.42 -3.51 10.75
CA ILE A 73 12.87 -3.46 10.98
C ILE A 73 13.32 -2.00 11.15
N ASP A 74 12.88 -1.10 10.27
CA ASP A 74 13.21 0.32 10.32
C ASP A 74 12.72 1.00 11.61
N ASN A 75 11.59 0.56 12.14
CA ASN A 75 10.97 1.09 13.36
C ASN A 75 11.35 0.31 14.64
N ASN A 76 12.23 -0.68 14.56
CA ASN A 76 12.64 -1.55 15.67
C ASN A 76 11.43 -2.21 16.37
N VAL A 77 10.50 -2.75 15.58
CA VAL A 77 9.32 -3.51 16.07
C VAL A 77 9.13 -4.80 15.28
N LYS A 78 8.61 -5.82 15.95
CA LYS A 78 8.13 -7.04 15.31
C LYS A 78 6.71 -6.80 14.77
N ILE A 79 6.47 -7.21 13.53
CA ILE A 79 5.15 -7.12 12.93
C ILE A 79 4.41 -8.43 13.10
N ASN A 80 3.21 -8.36 13.66
CA ASN A 80 2.25 -9.45 13.67
C ASN A 80 1.19 -9.18 12.59
N LEU A 81 1.17 -10.02 11.55
CA LEU A 81 0.23 -9.90 10.43
C LEU A 81 -1.05 -10.65 10.74
N VAL A 82 -2.12 -9.90 11.00
CA VAL A 82 -3.47 -10.44 11.24
C VAL A 82 -4.24 -10.43 9.92
N ARG A 83 -4.39 -11.61 9.33
CA ARG A 83 -5.07 -11.77 8.04
C ARG A 83 -6.56 -11.92 8.24
N ILE A 84 -7.35 -11.10 7.55
CA ILE A 84 -8.81 -11.06 7.65
C ILE A 84 -9.42 -11.19 6.27
N GLU A 85 -10.20 -12.21 6.08
CA GLU A 85 -10.91 -12.48 4.82
C GLU A 85 -12.07 -11.48 4.66
N SER A 86 -11.99 -10.66 3.60
CA SER A 86 -12.89 -9.51 3.43
C SER A 86 -14.34 -9.89 3.15
N ASP A 87 -14.59 -11.00 2.48
CA ASP A 87 -15.94 -11.53 2.19
C ASP A 87 -16.64 -12.12 3.42
N LYS A 88 -15.87 -12.52 4.43
CA LYS A 88 -16.40 -12.99 5.73
C LYS A 88 -16.50 -11.90 6.78
N LEU A 89 -16.14 -10.66 6.46
CA LEU A 89 -16.15 -9.54 7.39
C LEU A 89 -17.51 -8.83 7.37
N LYS A 90 -18.38 -9.20 8.29
CA LYS A 90 -19.71 -8.58 8.43
C LYS A 90 -19.62 -7.27 9.25
N PRO A 91 -20.48 -6.26 8.98
CA PRO A 91 -20.48 -4.96 9.69
C PRO A 91 -20.53 -5.08 11.21
N ASN A 92 -21.35 -5.97 11.76
CA ASN A 92 -21.48 -6.21 13.20
C ASN A 92 -20.26 -6.86 13.86
N GLN A 93 -19.37 -7.46 13.09
CA GLN A 93 -18.15 -8.11 13.57
C GLN A 93 -16.90 -7.24 13.50
N ILE A 94 -16.95 -6.11 12.79
CA ILE A 94 -15.79 -5.27 12.51
C ILE A 94 -15.09 -4.83 13.77
N LYS A 95 -15.84 -4.27 14.74
CA LYS A 95 -15.28 -3.80 16.01
C LYS A 95 -14.51 -4.92 16.72
N ASN A 96 -15.09 -6.11 16.86
CA ASN A 96 -14.45 -7.24 17.54
C ASN A 96 -13.21 -7.76 16.82
N LYS A 97 -13.24 -7.81 15.48
CA LYS A 97 -12.12 -8.32 14.68
C LYS A 97 -10.97 -7.31 14.55
N LEU A 98 -11.27 -6.00 14.65
CA LEU A 98 -10.30 -4.95 14.42
C LEU A 98 -9.87 -4.19 15.70
N ASN A 99 -10.45 -4.48 16.86
CA ASN A 99 -10.15 -3.75 18.11
C ASN A 99 -8.68 -3.85 18.55
N LYS A 100 -7.98 -4.93 18.21
CA LYS A 100 -6.55 -5.13 18.54
C LYS A 100 -5.59 -4.75 17.42
N ILE A 101 -6.10 -4.20 16.31
CA ILE A 101 -5.31 -3.84 15.13
C ILE A 101 -4.82 -2.40 15.24
N SER A 102 -3.52 -2.20 15.12
CA SER A 102 -2.87 -0.89 15.25
C SER A 102 -2.71 -0.16 13.92
N GLY A 103 -2.78 -0.88 12.80
CA GLY A 103 -2.80 -0.35 11.43
C GLY A 103 -3.58 -1.28 10.50
N ILE A 104 -4.35 -0.73 9.58
CA ILE A 104 -5.16 -1.49 8.61
C ILE A 104 -4.60 -1.29 7.23
N LEU A 105 -4.37 -2.39 6.50
CA LEU A 105 -3.94 -2.40 5.13
C LEU A 105 -4.95 -3.15 4.25
N ILE A 106 -5.36 -2.48 3.15
CA ILE A 106 -6.13 -3.10 2.07
C ILE A 106 -5.20 -3.26 0.86
N PRO A 107 -4.86 -4.50 0.47
CA PRO A 107 -3.95 -4.77 -0.63
C PRO A 107 -4.58 -4.54 -2.00
N GLY A 108 -3.75 -4.59 -3.02
CA GLY A 108 -4.17 -4.70 -4.41
C GLY A 108 -5.08 -5.91 -4.66
N GLY A 109 -5.89 -5.82 -5.69
CA GLY A 109 -6.86 -6.84 -6.07
C GLY A 109 -7.76 -6.38 -7.20
N PHE A 110 -8.82 -7.12 -7.44
CA PHE A 110 -9.81 -6.84 -8.50
C PHE A 110 -11.15 -7.54 -8.20
N GLY A 111 -12.20 -7.14 -8.93
CA GLY A 111 -13.52 -7.77 -8.92
C GLY A 111 -14.34 -7.47 -7.66
N LYS A 112 -15.63 -7.73 -7.73
CA LYS A 112 -16.65 -7.35 -6.74
C LYS A 112 -16.56 -8.10 -5.41
N ARG A 113 -16.04 -9.33 -5.38
CA ARG A 113 -16.03 -10.16 -4.17
C ARG A 113 -15.26 -9.50 -3.02
N GLY A 114 -15.89 -9.40 -1.84
CA GLY A 114 -15.29 -8.86 -0.61
C GLY A 114 -15.14 -7.32 -0.59
N THR A 115 -15.75 -6.58 -1.53
CA THR A 115 -15.71 -5.11 -1.55
C THR A 115 -16.36 -4.50 -0.33
N GLU A 116 -17.54 -4.94 0.05
CA GLU A 116 -18.30 -4.36 1.17
C GLU A 116 -17.57 -4.56 2.51
N GLY A 117 -16.94 -5.72 2.73
CA GLY A 117 -16.12 -5.94 3.92
C GLY A 117 -14.88 -5.03 3.96
N LYS A 118 -14.26 -4.75 2.81
CA LYS A 118 -13.16 -3.78 2.72
C LYS A 118 -13.65 -2.36 3.01
N ILE A 119 -14.75 -1.93 2.37
CA ILE A 119 -15.37 -0.62 2.60
C ILE A 119 -15.71 -0.43 4.07
N ALA A 120 -16.29 -1.44 4.71
CA ALA A 120 -16.62 -1.39 6.13
C ALA A 120 -15.37 -1.29 7.03
N ALA A 121 -14.29 -2.00 6.70
CA ALA A 121 -13.02 -1.88 7.42
C ALA A 121 -12.35 -0.52 7.23
N ILE A 122 -12.41 0.06 6.03
CA ILE A 122 -11.93 1.41 5.73
C ILE A 122 -12.71 2.44 6.54
N SER A 123 -14.05 2.31 6.57
CA SER A 123 -14.91 3.18 7.39
C SER A 123 -14.55 3.10 8.87
N TYR A 124 -14.26 1.89 9.37
CA TYR A 124 -13.80 1.69 10.75
C TYR A 124 -12.45 2.36 11.00
N ALA A 125 -11.48 2.20 10.09
CA ALA A 125 -10.17 2.84 10.19
C ALA A 125 -10.30 4.37 10.23
N ARG A 126 -11.07 4.94 9.31
CA ARG A 126 -11.30 6.38 9.20
C ARG A 126 -11.95 6.96 10.47
N LYS A 127 -13.04 6.35 10.94
CA LYS A 127 -13.80 6.82 12.11
C LYS A 127 -13.01 6.68 13.41
N ASN A 128 -12.23 5.62 13.59
CA ASN A 128 -11.49 5.32 14.82
C ASN A 128 -10.04 5.81 14.78
N LYS A 129 -9.66 6.59 13.77
CA LYS A 129 -8.31 7.14 13.63
C LYS A 129 -7.22 6.06 13.70
N ILE A 130 -7.47 4.92 13.03
CA ILE A 130 -6.49 3.85 12.91
C ILE A 130 -5.69 4.10 11.63
N PRO A 131 -4.34 4.11 11.67
CA PRO A 131 -3.51 4.20 10.49
C PRO A 131 -3.96 3.26 9.37
N PHE A 132 -4.15 3.81 8.18
CA PHE A 132 -4.70 3.10 7.03
C PHE A 132 -3.80 3.23 5.80
N LEU A 133 -3.48 2.11 5.17
CA LEU A 133 -2.80 2.04 3.88
C LEU A 133 -3.67 1.27 2.86
N GLY A 134 -4.07 1.95 1.80
CA GLY A 134 -4.76 1.35 0.65
C GLY A 134 -3.82 1.25 -0.56
N ILE A 135 -3.57 0.06 -1.08
CA ILE A 135 -2.70 -0.16 -2.24
C ILE A 135 -3.55 -0.53 -3.44
N CYS A 136 -3.39 0.18 -4.55
CA CYS A 136 -4.05 -0.04 -5.83
C CYS A 136 -5.59 -0.14 -5.65
N TYR A 137 -6.14 -1.33 -5.68
CA TYR A 137 -7.55 -1.59 -5.37
C TYR A 137 -7.96 -1.07 -3.98
N GLY A 138 -7.05 -1.10 -3.00
CA GLY A 138 -7.28 -0.56 -1.65
C GLY A 138 -7.50 0.95 -1.65
N MET A 139 -6.80 1.72 -2.47
CA MET A 139 -7.06 3.14 -2.70
C MET A 139 -8.45 3.36 -3.32
N GLN A 140 -8.78 2.59 -4.35
CA GLN A 140 -10.08 2.68 -5.04
C GLN A 140 -11.24 2.42 -4.07
N MET A 141 -11.12 1.40 -3.21
CA MET A 141 -12.12 1.12 -2.17
C MET A 141 -12.23 2.25 -1.14
N ALA A 142 -11.12 2.93 -0.81
CA ALA A 142 -11.13 4.06 0.11
C ALA A 142 -11.85 5.28 -0.50
N VAL A 143 -11.68 5.52 -1.78
CA VAL A 143 -12.40 6.58 -2.50
C VAL A 143 -13.90 6.27 -2.56
N ILE A 144 -14.29 5.03 -2.86
CA ILE A 144 -15.71 4.62 -2.86
C ILE A 144 -16.32 4.72 -1.45
N GLU A 145 -15.60 4.29 -0.40
CA GLU A 145 -16.05 4.46 0.99
C GLU A 145 -16.34 5.93 1.32
N PHE A 146 -15.40 6.80 0.98
CA PHE A 146 -15.53 8.22 1.26
C PHE A 146 -16.68 8.86 0.47
N ALA A 147 -16.83 8.51 -0.80
CA ALA A 147 -17.96 8.95 -1.63
C ALA A 147 -19.30 8.56 -1.01
N ARG A 148 -19.46 7.30 -0.61
CA ARG A 148 -20.72 6.80 -0.01
C ARG A 148 -21.02 7.43 1.35
N ASN A 149 -20.02 7.45 2.22
CA ASN A 149 -20.25 7.79 3.64
C ASN A 149 -20.04 9.27 3.96
N THR A 150 -19.20 9.99 3.21
CA THR A 150 -18.88 11.40 3.47
C THR A 150 -19.51 12.34 2.46
N LEU A 151 -19.41 12.03 1.15
CA LEU A 151 -20.07 12.82 0.10
C LEU A 151 -21.56 12.48 -0.05
N LYS A 152 -22.03 11.40 0.58
CA LYS A 152 -23.44 10.92 0.52
C LYS A 152 -23.89 10.43 -0.86
N ILE A 153 -22.96 10.07 -1.72
CA ILE A 153 -23.25 9.42 -3.01
C ILE A 153 -23.46 7.93 -2.75
N LYS A 154 -24.66 7.55 -2.30
CA LYS A 154 -24.98 6.18 -1.81
C LYS A 154 -24.69 5.09 -2.84
N ASN A 155 -24.89 5.36 -4.12
CA ASN A 155 -24.69 4.45 -5.24
C ASN A 155 -23.30 4.60 -5.89
N ALA A 156 -22.32 5.23 -5.20
CA ALA A 156 -20.93 5.30 -5.67
C ALA A 156 -20.35 3.90 -5.86
N THR A 157 -19.74 3.65 -7.00
CA THR A 157 -19.27 2.33 -7.42
C THR A 157 -18.02 2.42 -8.31
N SER A 158 -17.54 1.28 -8.77
CA SER A 158 -16.59 1.14 -9.86
C SER A 158 -17.27 0.50 -11.06
N SER A 159 -16.95 0.92 -12.27
CA SER A 159 -17.38 0.26 -13.50
C SER A 159 -16.86 -1.18 -13.62
N GLU A 160 -15.90 -1.59 -12.78
CA GLU A 160 -15.49 -2.99 -12.64
C GLU A 160 -16.57 -3.89 -12.03
N PHE A 161 -17.48 -3.32 -11.23
CA PHE A 161 -18.45 -4.09 -10.45
C PHE A 161 -19.87 -4.00 -11.00
N SER A 162 -20.22 -2.86 -11.57
CA SER A 162 -21.57 -2.56 -11.98
C SER A 162 -21.58 -1.49 -13.07
N ASN A 163 -22.47 -1.67 -14.03
CA ASN A 163 -22.77 -0.66 -15.03
C ASN A 163 -23.84 0.34 -14.55
N SER A 164 -24.38 0.15 -13.33
CA SER A 164 -25.36 1.04 -12.70
C SER A 164 -24.76 1.72 -11.47
N GLY A 165 -25.04 3.01 -11.29
CA GLY A 165 -24.53 3.82 -10.21
C GLY A 165 -23.56 4.91 -10.68
N VAL A 166 -23.00 5.66 -9.71
CA VAL A 166 -22.02 6.72 -9.99
C VAL A 166 -20.62 6.14 -9.99
N ASN A 167 -19.99 6.05 -11.16
CA ASN A 167 -18.65 5.53 -11.32
C ASN A 167 -17.60 6.52 -10.80
N ILE A 168 -17.23 6.36 -9.52
CA ILE A 168 -16.12 7.09 -8.90
C ILE A 168 -14.77 6.49 -9.31
N VAL A 169 -14.78 5.20 -9.69
CA VAL A 169 -13.66 4.48 -10.26
C VAL A 169 -14.11 3.90 -11.59
N GLY A 170 -13.33 4.08 -12.64
CA GLY A 170 -13.70 3.62 -13.99
C GLY A 170 -12.51 3.19 -14.82
N LEU A 171 -12.79 2.60 -16.00
CA LEU A 171 -11.77 2.39 -17.02
C LEU A 171 -11.24 3.73 -17.49
N MET A 172 -9.97 3.78 -17.87
CA MET A 172 -9.44 4.87 -18.65
C MET A 172 -9.99 4.77 -20.07
N ASP A 173 -10.68 5.80 -20.49
CA ASP A 173 -11.19 5.88 -21.87
C ASP A 173 -10.08 6.27 -22.86
N GLU A 174 -9.09 7.03 -22.40
CA GLU A 174 -7.92 7.45 -23.17
C GLU A 174 -6.66 7.46 -22.29
N TRP A 175 -5.54 6.99 -22.85
CA TRP A 175 -4.22 7.11 -22.19
C TRP A 175 -3.13 7.36 -23.24
N ASP A 176 -2.13 8.13 -22.84
CA ASP A 176 -0.92 8.38 -23.62
C ASP A 176 0.15 7.34 -23.27
N LYS A 177 0.72 6.70 -24.27
CA LYS A 177 1.91 5.88 -24.13
C LYS A 177 2.89 6.27 -25.22
N ASP A 178 4.03 6.81 -24.80
CA ASP A 178 5.11 7.22 -25.69
C ASP A 178 4.67 8.24 -26.77
N GLY A 179 3.75 9.16 -26.43
CA GLY A 179 3.22 10.18 -27.33
C GLY A 179 2.08 9.69 -28.25
N VAL A 180 1.60 8.47 -28.07
CA VAL A 180 0.46 7.91 -28.80
C VAL A 180 -0.74 7.79 -27.89
N ILE A 181 -1.86 8.42 -28.28
CA ILE A 181 -3.13 8.34 -27.55
C ILE A 181 -3.85 7.04 -27.93
N TYR A 182 -4.04 6.17 -26.95
CA TYR A 182 -4.84 4.96 -27.07
C TYR A 182 -6.23 5.19 -26.49
N LYS A 183 -7.26 4.70 -27.19
CA LYS A 183 -8.65 4.72 -26.71
C LYS A 183 -9.02 3.32 -26.19
N GLY A 184 -9.48 3.27 -24.94
CA GLY A 184 -9.97 2.06 -24.33
C GLY A 184 -11.44 1.81 -24.63
N THR A 185 -11.81 0.60 -25.02
CA THR A 185 -13.21 0.18 -25.08
C THR A 185 -13.43 -0.99 -24.13
N THR A 186 -14.65 -1.13 -23.60
CA THR A 186 -15.04 -2.25 -22.74
C THR A 186 -14.87 -3.62 -23.42
N LYS A 187 -14.77 -3.65 -24.75
CA LYS A 187 -14.57 -4.86 -25.56
C LYS A 187 -13.09 -5.20 -25.82
N GLN A 188 -12.17 -4.25 -25.67
CA GLN A 188 -10.73 -4.43 -25.90
C GLN A 188 -9.93 -4.16 -24.61
N LEU A 189 -10.01 -5.08 -23.66
CA LEU A 189 -9.29 -4.97 -22.39
C LEU A 189 -7.76 -5.21 -22.50
N GLY A 190 -7.29 -5.77 -23.65
CA GLY A 190 -5.87 -6.02 -23.87
C GLY A 190 -5.13 -4.75 -24.23
N GLY A 191 -4.50 -4.03 -23.43
CA GLY A 191 -3.75 -2.79 -23.74
C GLY A 191 -4.12 -1.60 -22.86
N THR A 192 -5.24 -1.67 -22.11
CA THR A 192 -5.67 -0.62 -21.19
C THR A 192 -4.96 -0.67 -19.84
N MET A 193 -4.04 -1.61 -19.62
CA MET A 193 -3.36 -1.77 -18.33
C MET A 193 -2.15 -0.84 -18.23
N ARG A 194 -2.15 0.03 -17.21
CA ARG A 194 -0.92 0.71 -16.80
C ARG A 194 0.00 -0.29 -16.10
N LEU A 195 1.08 -0.66 -16.79
CA LEU A 195 2.06 -1.63 -16.32
C LEU A 195 3.45 -1.02 -16.39
N GLY A 196 4.16 -1.05 -15.27
CA GLY A 196 5.54 -0.55 -15.21
C GLY A 196 5.70 0.68 -14.32
N LEU A 197 6.74 1.47 -14.60
CA LEU A 197 7.15 2.61 -13.79
C LEU A 197 6.51 3.90 -14.32
N TYR A 198 5.74 4.58 -13.48
CA TYR A 198 5.11 5.86 -13.81
C TYR A 198 5.44 6.93 -12.77
N GLU A 199 5.51 8.17 -13.23
CA GLU A 199 5.78 9.33 -12.40
C GLU A 199 4.50 9.91 -11.79
N ALA A 200 4.61 10.40 -10.54
CA ALA A 200 3.58 11.20 -9.88
C ALA A 200 4.20 12.46 -9.28
N LYS A 201 3.56 13.61 -9.49
CA LYS A 201 3.87 14.89 -8.82
C LYS A 201 3.22 14.90 -7.44
N LEU A 202 3.98 15.27 -6.41
CA LEU A 202 3.51 15.30 -5.03
C LEU A 202 3.14 16.72 -4.61
N ARG A 203 1.93 16.85 -4.04
CA ARG A 203 1.40 18.12 -3.54
C ARG A 203 2.26 18.70 -2.42
N GLU A 204 2.47 20.00 -2.43
CA GLU A 204 3.13 20.70 -1.33
C GLU A 204 2.39 20.53 -0.01
N ASN A 205 3.15 20.50 1.08
CA ASN A 205 2.64 20.36 2.45
C ASN A 205 1.82 19.09 2.72
N SER A 206 1.80 18.12 1.79
CA SER A 206 1.17 16.81 1.99
C SER A 206 2.02 15.89 2.88
N LEU A 207 1.37 14.92 3.51
CA LEU A 207 2.07 13.90 4.30
C LEU A 207 2.97 13.04 3.41
N ILE A 208 2.48 12.66 2.22
CA ILE A 208 3.26 11.86 1.28
C ILE A 208 4.55 12.55 0.85
N ARG A 209 4.51 13.86 0.59
CA ARG A 209 5.72 14.63 0.24
C ARG A 209 6.73 14.66 1.38
N LYS A 210 6.26 14.74 2.63
CA LYS A 210 7.13 14.63 3.82
C LYS A 210 7.75 13.24 3.95
N ILE A 211 6.99 12.19 3.62
CA ILE A 211 7.45 10.80 3.66
C ILE A 211 8.54 10.53 2.61
N TYR A 212 8.30 10.90 1.36
CA TYR A 212 9.25 10.68 0.26
C TYR A 212 10.38 11.72 0.19
N LYS A 213 10.20 12.89 0.82
CA LYS A 213 11.16 14.01 0.76
C LYS A 213 11.50 14.43 -0.67
N SER A 214 10.53 14.36 -1.58
CA SER A 214 10.68 14.65 -2.99
C SER A 214 9.47 15.40 -3.55
N LYS A 215 9.66 16.13 -4.65
CA LYS A 215 8.59 16.80 -5.41
C LYS A 215 7.84 15.86 -6.33
N SER A 216 8.50 14.82 -6.82
CA SER A 216 7.92 13.76 -7.64
C SER A 216 8.49 12.40 -7.23
N ILE A 217 7.78 11.35 -7.62
CA ILE A 217 8.17 9.95 -7.39
C ILE A 217 7.93 9.14 -8.66
N LYS A 218 8.64 8.02 -8.78
CA LYS A 218 8.39 7.03 -9.83
C LYS A 218 8.10 5.70 -9.17
N GLU A 219 6.89 5.18 -9.37
CA GLU A 219 6.42 3.96 -8.73
C GLU A 219 5.84 2.95 -9.73
N ARG A 220 5.81 1.67 -9.36
CA ARG A 220 5.34 0.60 -10.24
C ARG A 220 3.83 0.45 -10.18
N HIS A 221 3.20 0.45 -11.35
CA HIS A 221 1.76 0.29 -11.54
C HIS A 221 1.42 -1.06 -12.18
N ARG A 222 0.23 -1.58 -11.85
CA ARG A 222 -0.40 -2.73 -12.49
C ARG A 222 -1.90 -2.66 -12.28
N HIS A 223 -2.60 -1.84 -13.04
CA HIS A 223 -4.04 -1.68 -12.94
C HIS A 223 -4.66 -1.16 -14.22
N ARG A 224 -5.99 -1.28 -14.35
CA ARG A 224 -6.80 -0.82 -15.49
C ARG A 224 -7.78 0.27 -15.10
N TYR A 225 -8.24 0.25 -13.85
CA TYR A 225 -9.24 1.16 -13.32
C TYR A 225 -8.55 2.30 -12.57
N GLU A 226 -9.09 3.51 -12.76
CA GLU A 226 -8.59 4.75 -12.18
C GLU A 226 -9.67 5.47 -11.41
N VAL A 227 -9.26 6.25 -10.42
CA VAL A 227 -10.17 7.18 -9.74
C VAL A 227 -10.53 8.32 -10.68
N ASN A 228 -11.82 8.64 -10.78
CA ASN A 228 -12.31 9.68 -11.64
C ASN A 228 -11.94 11.08 -11.10
N ILE A 229 -11.05 11.76 -11.80
CA ILE A 229 -10.51 13.08 -11.41
C ILE A 229 -11.60 14.19 -11.33
N ASN A 230 -12.70 14.03 -12.05
CA ASN A 230 -13.77 15.02 -12.08
C ASN A 230 -14.44 15.24 -10.71
N PHE A 231 -14.36 14.27 -9.81
CA PHE A 231 -14.86 14.39 -8.43
C PHE A 231 -13.85 15.03 -7.47
N LYS A 232 -12.64 15.38 -7.91
CA LYS A 232 -11.57 15.90 -7.04
C LYS A 232 -12.02 17.05 -6.15
N ALA A 233 -12.70 18.04 -6.72
CA ALA A 233 -13.14 19.22 -5.97
C ALA A 233 -14.08 18.86 -4.80
N ASP A 234 -15.02 17.95 -5.02
CA ASP A 234 -15.97 17.49 -4.00
C ASP A 234 -15.27 16.73 -2.88
N PHE A 235 -14.33 15.85 -3.23
CA PHE A 235 -13.51 15.13 -2.26
C PHE A 235 -12.65 16.07 -1.41
N GLU A 236 -11.96 17.03 -2.03
CA GLU A 236 -11.08 17.95 -1.34
C GLU A 236 -11.84 18.90 -0.42
N LYS A 237 -13.04 19.36 -0.81
CA LYS A 237 -13.96 20.15 0.03
C LYS A 237 -14.33 19.42 1.32
N LYS A 238 -14.41 18.09 1.29
CA LYS A 238 -14.75 17.24 2.45
C LYS A 238 -13.52 16.66 3.17
N GLY A 239 -12.30 17.01 2.73
CA GLY A 239 -11.06 16.70 3.44
C GLY A 239 -10.28 15.48 2.94
N MET A 240 -10.71 14.81 1.85
CA MET A 240 -9.85 13.87 1.15
C MET A 240 -9.07 14.62 0.07
N ILE A 241 -7.77 14.73 0.22
CA ILE A 241 -6.90 15.42 -0.74
C ILE A 241 -6.24 14.45 -1.70
N PHE A 242 -6.12 14.89 -2.96
CA PHE A 242 -5.36 14.19 -3.99
C PHE A 242 -3.94 14.71 -3.92
N SER A 243 -3.10 14.00 -3.18
CA SER A 243 -1.75 14.44 -2.83
C SER A 243 -0.67 13.97 -3.80
N GLY A 244 -1.00 13.06 -4.70
CA GLY A 244 -0.19 12.65 -5.84
C GLY A 244 -1.03 12.59 -7.10
N ILE A 245 -0.53 13.16 -8.19
CA ILE A 245 -1.23 13.22 -9.48
C ILE A 245 -0.21 12.96 -10.59
N SER A 246 -0.64 12.31 -11.68
CA SER A 246 0.17 12.11 -12.88
C SER A 246 0.72 13.43 -13.45
N PRO A 247 1.83 13.44 -14.20
CA PRO A 247 2.43 14.67 -14.72
C PRO A 247 1.52 15.52 -15.61
N ASP A 248 0.56 14.89 -16.31
CA ASP A 248 -0.47 15.52 -17.12
C ASP A 248 -1.69 16.01 -16.32
N ASN A 249 -1.70 15.82 -15.00
CA ASN A 249 -2.77 16.16 -14.06
C ASN A 249 -4.12 15.43 -14.28
N LYS A 250 -4.12 14.31 -15.01
CA LYS A 250 -5.36 13.57 -15.33
C LYS A 250 -5.67 12.45 -14.34
N LEU A 251 -4.63 11.83 -13.74
CA LEU A 251 -4.80 10.61 -12.97
C LEU A 251 -4.42 10.81 -11.49
N PRO A 252 -5.37 10.57 -10.58
CA PRO A 252 -5.09 10.53 -9.13
C PRO A 252 -4.22 9.32 -8.77
N GLU A 253 -3.05 9.58 -8.24
CA GLU A 253 -2.09 8.55 -7.86
C GLU A 253 -2.05 8.28 -6.36
N ILE A 254 -2.36 9.31 -5.56
CA ILE A 254 -2.31 9.24 -4.10
C ILE A 254 -3.43 10.06 -3.48
N ILE A 255 -4.09 9.49 -2.48
CA ILE A 255 -5.08 10.18 -1.63
C ILE A 255 -4.63 10.21 -0.17
N GLU A 256 -5.01 11.28 0.53
CA GLU A 256 -4.81 11.44 1.98
C GLU A 256 -6.06 12.04 2.63
N LEU A 257 -6.24 11.82 3.94
CA LEU A 257 -7.25 12.53 4.75
C LEU A 257 -6.59 13.57 5.65
N ARG A 258 -6.99 14.86 5.52
CA ARG A 258 -6.43 15.99 6.28
C ARG A 258 -6.52 15.80 7.79
N ASN A 259 -7.67 15.36 8.27
CA ASN A 259 -7.96 15.26 9.71
C ASN A 259 -7.79 13.83 10.23
N HIS A 260 -6.85 13.07 9.67
CA HIS A 260 -6.51 11.73 10.10
C HIS A 260 -5.03 11.62 10.43
N PRO A 261 -4.62 10.95 11.51
CA PRO A 261 -3.20 10.86 11.89
C PRO A 261 -2.33 10.22 10.82
N TRP A 262 -2.85 9.22 10.10
CA TRP A 262 -2.19 8.60 8.96
C TRP A 262 -3.21 7.81 8.11
N PHE A 263 -3.61 8.35 6.98
CA PHE A 263 -4.53 7.69 6.04
C PHE A 263 -4.07 8.00 4.62
N ILE A 264 -3.52 7.00 3.96
CA ILE A 264 -2.97 7.12 2.62
C ILE A 264 -3.50 5.99 1.75
N GLY A 265 -3.95 6.31 0.56
CA GLY A 265 -4.20 5.38 -0.53
C GLY A 265 -3.27 5.69 -1.69
N VAL A 266 -2.70 4.66 -2.32
CA VAL A 266 -1.83 4.79 -3.48
C VAL A 266 -2.29 3.88 -4.61
N GLN A 267 -2.24 4.36 -5.86
CA GLN A 267 -2.67 3.59 -7.02
C GLN A 267 -1.59 2.58 -7.47
N PHE A 268 -0.36 2.84 -7.15
CA PHE A 268 0.80 2.00 -7.45
C PHE A 268 1.05 0.92 -6.37
N HIS A 269 2.07 0.09 -6.61
CA HIS A 269 2.47 -1.04 -5.79
C HIS A 269 3.85 -0.82 -5.14
N PRO A 270 3.92 -0.13 -3.98
CA PRO A 270 5.19 0.20 -3.31
C PRO A 270 5.90 -1.03 -2.75
N GLU A 271 5.18 -2.14 -2.51
CA GLU A 271 5.73 -3.39 -2.00
C GLU A 271 6.83 -3.98 -2.90
N PHE A 272 6.79 -3.72 -4.21
CA PHE A 272 7.78 -4.23 -5.15
C PHE A 272 9.14 -3.50 -5.09
N LYS A 273 9.21 -2.37 -4.38
CA LYS A 273 10.45 -1.59 -4.22
C LYS A 273 11.05 -1.67 -2.82
N SER A 274 10.38 -2.33 -1.89
CA SER A 274 10.87 -2.46 -0.52
C SER A 274 11.95 -3.54 -0.38
N ARG A 275 13.00 -3.25 0.39
CA ARG A 275 14.12 -4.17 0.65
C ARG A 275 14.49 -4.16 2.14
N PRO A 276 15.07 -5.24 2.69
CA PRO A 276 15.44 -5.32 4.11
C PRO A 276 16.34 -4.19 4.59
N LEU A 277 17.34 -3.83 3.77
CA LEU A 277 18.32 -2.78 4.08
C LEU A 277 17.94 -1.40 3.56
N ASN A 278 16.89 -1.32 2.74
CA ASN A 278 16.32 -0.08 2.23
C ASN A 278 14.79 -0.18 2.17
N PRO A 279 14.13 -0.16 3.34
CA PRO A 279 12.68 -0.24 3.43
C PRO A 279 12.01 0.90 2.66
N HIS A 280 10.94 0.58 1.96
CA HIS A 280 10.20 1.60 1.24
C HIS A 280 9.60 2.62 2.21
N PRO A 281 9.76 3.95 2.00
CA PRO A 281 9.43 4.98 2.98
C PRO A 281 7.96 4.97 3.40
N LEU A 282 7.06 4.56 2.52
CA LEU A 282 5.64 4.47 2.81
C LEU A 282 5.35 3.39 3.87
N PHE A 283 5.97 2.20 3.78
CA PHE A 283 5.80 1.17 4.80
C PHE A 283 6.46 1.57 6.12
N SER A 284 7.64 2.16 6.09
CA SER A 284 8.30 2.68 7.29
C SER A 284 7.42 3.70 8.03
N SER A 285 6.84 4.65 7.30
CA SER A 285 5.95 5.67 7.87
C SER A 285 4.63 5.07 8.38
N PHE A 286 4.03 4.12 7.65
CA PHE A 286 2.82 3.42 8.08
C PHE A 286 3.04 2.67 9.40
N ILE A 287 4.12 1.89 9.48
CA ILE A 287 4.45 1.14 10.72
C ILE A 287 4.78 2.10 11.89
N LYS A 288 5.46 3.23 11.63
CA LYS A 288 5.68 4.26 12.64
C LYS A 288 4.36 4.77 13.22
N ALA A 289 3.39 5.08 12.37
CA ALA A 289 2.07 5.53 12.79
C ALA A 289 1.30 4.44 13.56
N ALA A 290 1.37 3.18 13.11
CA ALA A 290 0.75 2.05 13.79
C ALA A 290 1.40 1.78 15.17
N LYS A 291 2.72 1.93 15.30
CA LYS A 291 3.44 1.84 16.58
C LYS A 291 2.94 2.90 17.58
N ILE A 292 2.78 4.15 17.15
CA ILE A 292 2.25 5.24 17.99
C ILE A 292 0.81 4.93 18.42
N LYS A 293 -0.03 4.40 17.52
CA LYS A 293 -1.41 4.00 17.86
C LYS A 293 -1.42 2.86 18.87
N ASN A 294 -0.48 1.92 18.76
CA ASN A 294 -0.33 0.79 19.69
C ASN A 294 0.04 1.26 21.10
N GLY A 295 0.94 2.22 21.24
CA GLY A 295 1.38 2.77 22.53
C GLY A 295 0.33 3.66 23.23
N LYS A 296 -0.76 4.02 22.55
CA LYS A 296 -1.89 4.80 23.12
C LYS A 296 -3.04 3.94 23.61
N ARG A 297 -2.90 2.62 23.56
CA ARG A 297 -3.84 1.60 24.08
C ARG A 297 -3.35 1.09 25.43
#